data_83ec93a0e25e9e343ddde8483dfa4ce5
#
_entry.id   83ec93a0e25e9e343ddde8483dfa4ce5
#
_cell.length_a   1.000
_cell.length_b   1.000
_cell.length_c   1.000
_cell.angle_alpha   90.00
_cell.angle_beta   90.00
_cell.angle_gamma   90.00
#
_symmetry.space_group_name_H-M   'P 1'
#
loop_
_entity.id
_entity.type
_entity.pdbx_description
1 polymer ?
#
loop_
_entity_poly.entity_id
_entity_poly.type
_entity_poly.pdbx_seq_one_letter_code
_entity_poly.pdbx_strand_id
1 'polypeptide(L)'
;MTVPAKGPTLYRRALPTEAIAFSSPEGRELFAAALAARGMDGYFPLAEQFHTQSDPSFCGPGSLVVALNALGIDPERSWKGPWRWFAEDLLDCCASLAVIREHGLSIDQVACLARCNGADADVQHADATSLMAWRAALATAANGNGIVIASYDRAAMGQTGSGHFSPIGGYYAARDLVLILDVARFKYPPHWVPAEQLWRAMHATDPATGRARGWITLRRQDQGSSRGLNTKFCWRAASHAML
;
A
#
# COMPACT_ATOMS: atom_id res chain seq x y z
N MET A 1 39.73 -7.25 1.07
CA MET A 1 38.30 -7.13 0.64
C MET A 1 38.29 -6.42 -0.68
N THR A 2 38.08 -7.12 -1.78
CA THR A 2 37.92 -6.54 -3.13
C THR A 2 36.54 -5.92 -3.21
N VAL A 3 36.47 -4.60 -3.42
CA VAL A 3 35.22 -3.90 -3.73
C VAL A 3 34.73 -4.48 -5.06
N PRO A 4 33.52 -5.07 -5.14
CA PRO A 4 33.02 -5.58 -6.39
C PRO A 4 32.92 -4.43 -7.42
N ALA A 5 33.30 -4.72 -8.65
CA ALA A 5 33.20 -3.76 -9.76
C ALA A 5 31.78 -3.23 -9.83
N LYS A 6 31.60 -1.90 -9.85
CA LYS A 6 30.29 -1.25 -10.00
C LYS A 6 29.71 -1.67 -11.35
N GLY A 7 28.78 -2.63 -11.31
CA GLY A 7 27.90 -2.91 -12.46
C GLY A 7 27.00 -1.70 -12.76
N PRO A 8 26.29 -1.70 -13.91
CA PRO A 8 25.37 -0.63 -14.25
C PRO A 8 24.27 -0.54 -13.17
N THR A 9 24.18 0.61 -12.50
CA THR A 9 23.12 0.90 -11.51
C THR A 9 21.98 1.63 -12.18
N LEU A 10 20.74 1.31 -11.78
CA LEU A 10 19.54 1.99 -12.25
C LEU A 10 19.12 3.05 -11.25
N TYR A 11 18.87 4.25 -11.77
CA TYR A 11 18.27 5.33 -11.01
C TYR A 11 16.98 5.77 -11.68
N ARG A 12 15.84 5.37 -11.09
CA ARG A 12 14.49 5.60 -11.57
C ARG A 12 14.19 5.02 -12.97
N ARG A 13 12.92 4.81 -13.23
CA ARG A 13 12.34 4.46 -14.51
C ARG A 13 11.44 5.60 -14.98
N ALA A 14 11.33 5.79 -16.30
CA ALA A 14 10.33 6.68 -16.86
C ALA A 14 8.93 6.18 -16.53
N LEU A 15 8.04 7.10 -16.17
CA LEU A 15 6.62 6.79 -16.01
C LEU A 15 6.02 6.44 -17.39
N PRO A 16 5.02 5.54 -17.44
CA PRO A 16 4.22 5.32 -18.64
C PRO A 16 3.54 6.60 -19.11
N THR A 17 3.22 6.70 -20.40
CA THR A 17 2.64 7.91 -21.00
C THR A 17 1.31 8.34 -20.36
N GLU A 18 0.53 7.39 -19.86
CA GLU A 18 -0.76 7.66 -19.21
C GLU A 18 -0.64 8.09 -17.76
N ALA A 19 0.56 7.98 -17.16
CA ALA A 19 0.81 8.37 -15.79
C ALA A 19 1.38 9.80 -15.72
N ILE A 20 0.81 10.63 -14.86
CA ILE A 20 1.24 12.04 -14.69
C ILE A 20 2.09 12.13 -13.43
N ALA A 21 3.36 12.51 -13.56
CA ALA A 21 4.23 12.67 -12.40
C ALA A 21 3.65 13.73 -11.44
N PHE A 22 3.59 13.40 -10.14
CA PHE A 22 3.03 14.28 -9.13
C PHE A 22 3.68 15.67 -9.09
N SER A 23 5.00 15.72 -9.27
CA SER A 23 5.78 16.97 -9.24
C SER A 23 5.79 17.75 -10.56
N SER A 24 5.20 17.22 -11.65
CA SER A 24 5.08 17.95 -12.92
C SER A 24 4.13 19.17 -12.81
N PRO A 25 4.18 20.13 -13.72
CA PRO A 25 3.20 21.22 -13.74
C PRO A 25 1.76 20.71 -13.69
N GLU A 26 1.40 19.76 -14.58
CA GLU A 26 0.06 19.16 -14.61
C GLU A 26 -0.25 18.41 -13.31
N GLY A 27 0.70 17.64 -12.74
CA GLY A 27 0.48 16.91 -11.48
C GLY A 27 0.20 17.84 -10.30
N ARG A 28 0.81 19.02 -10.26
CA ARG A 28 0.54 20.04 -9.24
C ARG A 28 -0.80 20.73 -9.44
N GLU A 29 -1.21 20.98 -10.67
CA GLU A 29 -2.55 21.52 -11.00
C GLU A 29 -3.64 20.52 -10.60
N LEU A 30 -3.45 19.22 -10.88
CA LEU A 30 -4.34 18.16 -10.44
C LEU A 30 -4.45 18.09 -8.92
N PHE A 31 -3.32 18.22 -8.20
CA PHE A 31 -3.31 18.25 -6.73
C PHE A 31 -4.12 19.43 -6.20
N ALA A 32 -3.90 20.63 -6.73
CA ALA A 32 -4.64 21.83 -6.31
C ALA A 32 -6.15 21.70 -6.58
N ALA A 33 -6.54 21.19 -7.75
CA ALA A 33 -7.92 20.97 -8.12
C ALA A 33 -8.60 19.89 -7.25
N ALA A 34 -7.90 18.78 -7.00
CA ALA A 34 -8.38 17.70 -6.13
C ALA A 34 -8.51 18.17 -4.67
N LEU A 35 -7.58 18.98 -4.19
CA LEU A 35 -7.63 19.58 -2.85
C LEU A 35 -8.86 20.49 -2.70
N ALA A 36 -9.10 21.37 -3.67
CA ALA A 36 -10.29 22.25 -3.69
C ALA A 36 -11.60 21.45 -3.72
N ALA A 37 -11.58 20.26 -4.36
CA ALA A 37 -12.71 19.33 -4.42
C ALA A 37 -12.80 18.36 -3.22
N ARG A 38 -11.98 18.56 -2.17
CA ARG A 38 -11.89 17.69 -0.97
C ARG A 38 -11.49 16.23 -1.25
N GLY A 39 -10.79 16.01 -2.34
CA GLY A 39 -10.28 14.70 -2.74
C GLY A 39 -8.87 14.39 -2.20
N MET A 40 -8.34 15.20 -1.27
CA MET A 40 -6.97 15.12 -0.76
C MET A 40 -6.88 15.17 0.77
N ASP A 41 -7.98 15.09 1.51
CA ASP A 41 -7.95 15.16 2.98
C ASP A 41 -7.14 13.99 3.57
N GLY A 42 -7.23 12.80 2.96
CA GLY A 42 -6.43 11.62 3.32
C GLY A 42 -4.94 11.70 2.94
N TYR A 43 -4.54 12.67 2.10
CA TYR A 43 -3.15 12.84 1.66
C TYR A 43 -2.22 13.26 2.81
N PHE A 44 -2.66 14.22 3.62
CA PHE A 44 -1.78 14.86 4.61
C PHE A 44 -1.20 13.88 5.63
N PRO A 45 -2.01 13.04 6.34
CA PRO A 45 -1.45 12.07 7.27
C PRO A 45 -0.52 11.05 6.58
N LEU A 46 -0.80 10.66 5.33
CA LEU A 46 0.09 9.77 4.57
C LEU A 46 1.39 10.46 4.16
N ALA A 47 1.33 11.74 3.74
CA ALA A 47 2.50 12.50 3.32
C ALA A 47 3.49 12.74 4.47
N GLU A 48 2.98 12.94 5.69
CA GLU A 48 3.80 13.05 6.90
C GLU A 48 4.59 11.78 7.21
N GLN A 49 4.12 10.61 6.76
CA GLN A 49 4.71 9.30 7.02
C GLN A 49 5.39 8.69 5.79
N PHE A 50 5.33 9.35 4.63
CA PHE A 50 5.75 8.78 3.36
C PHE A 50 7.26 8.57 3.28
N HIS A 51 7.69 7.32 3.19
CA HIS A 51 9.09 6.92 3.10
C HIS A 51 9.36 5.98 1.91
N THR A 52 10.62 5.60 1.72
CA THR A 52 11.03 4.60 0.73
C THR A 52 11.12 3.24 1.40
N GLN A 53 10.52 2.19 0.83
CA GLN A 53 10.69 0.82 1.29
C GLN A 53 12.18 0.45 1.40
N SER A 54 12.55 -0.27 2.46
CA SER A 54 13.95 -0.57 2.79
C SER A 54 14.54 -1.73 2.00
N ASP A 55 13.68 -2.57 1.38
CA ASP A 55 14.06 -3.71 0.55
C ASP A 55 13.18 -3.78 -0.69
N PRO A 56 13.68 -4.20 -1.86
CA PRO A 56 12.88 -4.31 -3.09
C PRO A 56 11.61 -5.15 -2.95
N SER A 57 11.55 -6.12 -2.05
CA SER A 57 10.40 -6.98 -1.78
C SER A 57 9.43 -6.41 -0.73
N PHE A 58 9.77 -5.29 -0.08
CA PHE A 58 9.01 -4.74 1.05
C PHE A 58 7.94 -3.71 0.66
N CYS A 59 7.38 -3.80 -0.55
CA CYS A 59 6.29 -2.90 -0.94
C CYS A 59 5.06 -3.04 -0.03
N GLY A 60 4.71 -4.26 0.39
CA GLY A 60 3.65 -4.53 1.36
C GLY A 60 3.96 -3.93 2.74
N PRO A 61 5.05 -4.34 3.40
CA PRO A 61 5.48 -3.76 4.68
C PRO A 61 5.66 -2.25 4.64
N GLY A 62 6.34 -1.71 3.61
CA GLY A 62 6.56 -0.26 3.48
C GLY A 62 5.25 0.53 3.35
N SER A 63 4.30 0.03 2.54
CA SER A 63 2.96 0.62 2.43
C SER A 63 2.20 0.57 3.75
N LEU A 64 2.31 -0.56 4.47
CA LEU A 64 1.61 -0.76 5.74
C LEU A 64 2.19 0.14 6.85
N VAL A 65 3.51 0.29 6.94
CA VAL A 65 4.15 1.22 7.89
C VAL A 65 3.66 2.65 7.70
N VAL A 66 3.60 3.13 6.44
CA VAL A 66 3.06 4.46 6.13
C VAL A 66 1.62 4.57 6.63
N ALA A 67 0.79 3.57 6.39
CA ALA A 67 -0.62 3.58 6.77
C ALA A 67 -0.82 3.50 8.29
N LEU A 68 -0.11 2.62 9.01
CA LEU A 68 -0.25 2.46 10.47
C LEU A 68 0.19 3.73 11.21
N ASN A 69 1.30 4.33 10.80
CA ASN A 69 1.78 5.59 11.38
C ASN A 69 0.81 6.75 11.05
N ALA A 70 0.27 6.81 9.82
CA ALA A 70 -0.71 7.82 9.43
C ALA A 70 -2.05 7.68 10.18
N LEU A 71 -2.44 6.47 10.57
CA LEU A 71 -3.60 6.21 11.43
C LEU A 71 -3.34 6.53 12.91
N GLY A 72 -2.11 6.89 13.28
CA GLY A 72 -1.73 7.18 14.65
C GLY A 72 -1.87 5.98 15.58
N ILE A 73 -1.66 4.76 15.07
CA ILE A 73 -1.68 3.54 15.87
C ILE A 73 -0.36 3.43 16.64
N ASP A 74 -0.45 3.12 17.93
CA ASP A 74 0.72 2.87 18.78
C ASP A 74 1.18 1.41 18.61
N PRO A 75 2.44 1.13 18.23
CA PRO A 75 2.95 -0.23 18.12
C PRO A 75 3.10 -0.96 19.48
N GLU A 76 2.90 -0.28 20.62
CA GLU A 76 3.04 -0.78 22.00
C GLU A 76 4.40 -1.42 22.31
N ARG A 77 5.37 -1.27 21.43
CA ARG A 77 6.76 -1.72 21.58
C ARG A 77 7.75 -0.65 21.10
N SER A 78 8.94 -0.64 21.69
CA SER A 78 9.98 0.33 21.32
C SER A 78 10.54 0.03 19.94
N TRP A 79 10.69 1.08 19.13
CA TRP A 79 11.43 1.05 17.88
C TRP A 79 12.94 1.33 18.13
N LYS A 80 13.25 2.50 18.74
CA LYS A 80 14.63 2.88 19.13
C LYS A 80 14.61 3.69 20.42
N GLY A 81 15.40 3.29 21.41
CA GLY A 81 15.38 3.93 22.72
C GLY A 81 13.98 3.93 23.32
N PRO A 82 13.46 5.08 23.81
CA PRO A 82 12.10 5.16 24.37
C PRO A 82 11.02 5.34 23.29
N TRP A 83 11.40 5.53 22.01
CA TRP A 83 10.47 5.89 20.94
C TRP A 83 9.72 4.68 20.44
N ARG A 84 8.40 4.83 20.27
CA ARG A 84 7.50 3.85 19.69
C ARG A 84 7.07 4.36 18.32
N TRP A 85 7.33 3.56 17.28
CA TRP A 85 7.08 3.93 15.89
C TRP A 85 7.04 2.68 15.03
N PHE A 86 6.12 2.58 14.07
CA PHE A 86 6.19 1.48 13.12
C PHE A 86 7.35 1.66 12.14
N ALA A 87 8.14 0.61 12.01
CA ALA A 87 9.15 0.41 10.99
C ALA A 87 8.98 -1.00 10.41
N GLU A 88 9.49 -1.24 9.21
CA GLU A 88 9.26 -2.51 8.50
C GLU A 88 9.74 -3.74 9.27
N ASP A 89 10.83 -3.58 10.05
CA ASP A 89 11.40 -4.61 10.91
C ASP A 89 10.54 -4.98 12.12
N LEU A 90 9.51 -4.20 12.42
CA LEU A 90 8.52 -4.51 13.45
C LEU A 90 7.28 -5.27 12.92
N LEU A 91 7.18 -5.51 11.60
CA LEU A 91 6.04 -6.19 10.98
C LEU A 91 6.32 -7.69 10.79
N ASP A 92 6.43 -8.43 11.88
CA ASP A 92 6.87 -9.83 11.90
C ASP A 92 5.83 -10.84 12.43
N CYS A 93 4.60 -10.39 12.74
CA CYS A 93 3.61 -11.21 13.45
C CYS A 93 2.90 -12.27 12.57
N CYS A 94 2.82 -12.09 11.24
CA CYS A 94 2.14 -13.04 10.33
C CYS A 94 3.10 -13.78 9.39
N ALA A 95 4.29 -13.22 9.18
CA ALA A 95 5.35 -13.83 8.37
C ALA A 95 6.70 -13.28 8.83
N SER A 96 7.75 -14.10 8.80
CA SER A 96 9.09 -13.61 9.14
C SER A 96 9.61 -12.68 8.05
N LEU A 97 10.42 -11.69 8.42
CA LEU A 97 11.04 -10.76 7.47
C LEU A 97 11.91 -11.46 6.42
N ALA A 98 12.50 -12.63 6.76
CA ALA A 98 13.26 -13.43 5.81
C ALA A 98 12.36 -13.98 4.69
N VAL A 99 11.19 -14.53 5.04
CA VAL A 99 10.20 -15.03 4.08
C VAL A 99 9.65 -13.89 3.23
N ILE A 100 9.35 -12.73 3.84
CA ILE A 100 8.88 -11.55 3.12
C ILE A 100 9.93 -11.06 2.10
N ARG A 101 11.21 -11.09 2.48
CA ARG A 101 12.31 -10.67 1.58
C ARG A 101 12.42 -11.58 0.36
N GLU A 102 12.18 -12.88 0.53
CA GLU A 102 12.29 -13.86 -0.54
C GLU A 102 11.06 -13.89 -1.46
N HIS A 103 9.86 -13.81 -0.90
CA HIS A 103 8.61 -14.08 -1.63
C HIS A 103 7.67 -12.88 -1.73
N GLY A 104 7.92 -11.78 -1.00
CA GLY A 104 6.95 -10.69 -0.83
C GLY A 104 5.76 -11.12 0.03
N LEU A 105 4.63 -10.45 -0.17
CA LEU A 105 3.37 -10.73 0.55
C LEU A 105 2.19 -10.74 -0.41
N SER A 106 1.21 -11.60 -0.13
CA SER A 106 -0.12 -11.51 -0.71
C SER A 106 -0.95 -10.40 -0.02
N ILE A 107 -2.05 -10.01 -0.65
CA ILE A 107 -2.97 -9.01 -0.08
C ILE A 107 -3.53 -9.44 1.28
N ASP A 108 -3.87 -10.73 1.43
CA ASP A 108 -4.39 -11.28 2.68
C ASP A 108 -3.33 -11.30 3.79
N GLN A 109 -2.06 -11.51 3.44
CA GLN A 109 -0.95 -11.44 4.40
C GLN A 109 -0.69 -10.00 4.86
N VAL A 110 -0.78 -9.00 3.97
CA VAL A 110 -0.70 -7.58 4.35
C VAL A 110 -1.85 -7.21 5.29
N ALA A 111 -3.07 -7.67 5.00
CA ALA A 111 -4.22 -7.46 5.88
C ALA A 111 -4.07 -8.18 7.24
N CYS A 112 -3.47 -9.38 7.27
CA CYS A 112 -3.12 -10.07 8.52
C CYS A 112 -2.15 -9.23 9.36
N LEU A 113 -1.07 -8.71 8.74
CA LEU A 113 -0.11 -7.83 9.41
C LEU A 113 -0.79 -6.55 9.93
N ALA A 114 -1.71 -5.96 9.16
CA ALA A 114 -2.45 -4.77 9.60
C ALA A 114 -3.27 -5.05 10.86
N ARG A 115 -4.05 -6.13 10.86
CA ARG A 115 -4.90 -6.52 12.02
C ARG A 115 -4.06 -6.88 13.25
N CYS A 116 -2.97 -7.58 13.06
CA CYS A 116 -2.03 -7.94 14.12
C CYS A 116 -1.40 -6.71 14.78
N ASN A 117 -1.29 -5.61 14.04
CA ASN A 117 -0.71 -4.34 14.49
C ASN A 117 -1.78 -3.27 14.84
N GLY A 118 -3.03 -3.66 15.13
CA GLY A 118 -4.05 -2.79 15.70
C GLY A 118 -4.88 -1.98 14.69
N ALA A 119 -4.84 -2.33 13.41
CA ALA A 119 -5.74 -1.76 12.41
C ALA A 119 -6.90 -2.72 12.09
N ASP A 120 -8.08 -2.17 11.86
CA ASP A 120 -9.11 -2.88 11.09
C ASP A 120 -8.71 -2.88 9.62
N ALA A 121 -8.83 -4.03 8.96
CA ALA A 121 -8.47 -4.21 7.58
C ALA A 121 -9.58 -4.96 6.82
N ASP A 122 -10.18 -4.30 5.83
CA ASP A 122 -11.15 -4.88 4.90
C ASP A 122 -10.50 -5.13 3.55
N VAL A 123 -10.51 -6.37 3.09
CA VAL A 123 -9.88 -6.80 1.83
C VAL A 123 -10.96 -6.95 0.76
N GLN A 124 -10.72 -6.33 -0.38
CA GLN A 124 -11.56 -6.46 -1.57
C GLN A 124 -10.73 -6.97 -2.74
N HIS A 125 -11.03 -8.19 -3.21
CA HIS A 125 -10.43 -8.72 -4.44
C HIS A 125 -11.17 -8.19 -5.67
N ALA A 126 -10.43 -7.81 -6.71
CA ALA A 126 -11.01 -7.19 -7.90
C ALA A 126 -12.04 -8.06 -8.62
N ASP A 127 -11.86 -9.38 -8.60
CA ASP A 127 -12.78 -10.36 -9.21
C ASP A 127 -14.08 -10.57 -8.41
N ALA A 128 -14.14 -10.13 -7.17
CA ALA A 128 -15.29 -10.27 -6.27
C ALA A 128 -16.06 -8.97 -6.02
N THR A 129 -15.69 -7.87 -6.73
CA THR A 129 -16.28 -6.54 -6.50
C THR A 129 -16.48 -5.79 -7.82
N SER A 130 -16.68 -4.49 -7.81
CA SER A 130 -16.95 -3.66 -8.99
C SER A 130 -16.10 -2.39 -9.03
N LEU A 131 -15.94 -1.83 -10.25
CA LEU A 131 -15.30 -0.52 -10.44
C LEU A 131 -16.02 0.58 -9.64
N MET A 132 -17.34 0.49 -9.47
CA MET A 132 -18.10 1.43 -8.65
C MET A 132 -17.72 1.32 -7.17
N ALA A 133 -17.57 0.11 -6.65
CA ALA A 133 -17.10 -0.11 -5.27
C ALA A 133 -15.66 0.41 -5.08
N TRP A 134 -14.79 0.23 -6.07
CA TRP A 134 -13.44 0.80 -6.08
C TRP A 134 -13.48 2.33 -5.99
N ARG A 135 -14.26 3.00 -6.86
CA ARG A 135 -14.40 4.47 -6.81
C ARG A 135 -14.99 4.96 -5.49
N ALA A 136 -15.91 4.22 -4.89
CA ALA A 136 -16.45 4.54 -3.57
C ALA A 136 -15.39 4.43 -2.46
N ALA A 137 -14.53 3.40 -2.50
CA ALA A 137 -13.42 3.25 -1.57
C ALA A 137 -12.41 4.40 -1.72
N LEU A 138 -12.07 4.79 -2.96
CA LEU A 138 -11.21 5.94 -3.25
C LEU A 138 -11.79 7.24 -2.68
N ALA A 139 -13.06 7.53 -2.92
CA ALA A 139 -13.73 8.73 -2.42
C ALA A 139 -13.75 8.76 -0.88
N THR A 140 -14.01 7.63 -0.25
CA THR A 140 -14.01 7.49 1.21
C THR A 140 -12.64 7.79 1.81
N ALA A 141 -11.57 7.20 1.27
CA ALA A 141 -10.19 7.42 1.73
C ALA A 141 -9.72 8.86 1.43
N ALA A 142 -10.05 9.39 0.26
CA ALA A 142 -9.71 10.76 -0.13
C ALA A 142 -10.30 11.81 0.83
N ASN A 143 -11.46 11.55 1.41
CA ASN A 143 -12.10 12.38 2.44
C ASN A 143 -11.56 12.13 3.87
N GLY A 144 -10.46 11.39 4.02
CA GLY A 144 -9.85 11.12 5.34
C GLY A 144 -10.53 10.03 6.18
N ASN A 145 -11.49 9.27 5.61
CA ASN A 145 -12.22 8.22 6.32
C ASN A 145 -11.56 6.83 6.14
N GLY A 146 -10.32 6.72 6.58
CA GLY A 146 -9.49 5.52 6.44
C GLY A 146 -8.41 5.68 5.37
N ILE A 147 -7.61 4.63 5.20
CA ILE A 147 -6.51 4.58 4.23
C ILE A 147 -6.71 3.39 3.31
N VAL A 148 -6.52 3.59 2.02
CA VAL A 148 -6.52 2.53 1.02
C VAL A 148 -5.09 2.19 0.61
N ILE A 149 -4.75 0.90 0.65
CA ILE A 149 -3.56 0.34 0.03
C ILE A 149 -4.01 -0.50 -1.17
N ALA A 150 -3.56 -0.13 -2.37
CA ALA A 150 -3.82 -0.87 -3.60
C ALA A 150 -2.77 -1.97 -3.80
N SER A 151 -3.21 -3.17 -4.18
CA SER A 151 -2.40 -4.28 -4.69
C SER A 151 -2.67 -4.45 -6.17
N TYR A 152 -1.67 -4.28 -7.02
CA TYR A 152 -1.83 -4.26 -8.47
C TYR A 152 -0.62 -4.86 -9.20
N ASP A 153 -0.81 -5.23 -10.46
CA ASP A 153 0.29 -5.65 -11.33
C ASP A 153 0.91 -4.45 -12.05
N ARG A 154 2.21 -4.25 -11.88
CA ARG A 154 2.96 -3.17 -12.53
C ARG A 154 2.98 -3.30 -14.05
N ALA A 155 3.07 -4.53 -14.58
CA ALA A 155 3.10 -4.74 -16.02
C ALA A 155 1.80 -4.28 -16.69
N ALA A 156 0.65 -4.53 -16.04
CA ALA A 156 -0.65 -4.04 -16.50
C ALA A 156 -0.79 -2.51 -16.45
N MET A 157 0.08 -1.84 -15.68
CA MET A 157 0.19 -0.37 -15.63
C MET A 157 1.22 0.17 -16.64
N GLY A 158 1.83 -0.67 -17.49
CA GLY A 158 2.94 -0.26 -18.36
C GLY A 158 4.26 0.01 -17.61
N GLN A 159 4.34 -0.40 -16.34
CA GLN A 159 5.52 -0.25 -15.48
C GLN A 159 6.35 -1.53 -15.48
N THR A 160 7.62 -1.44 -15.08
CA THR A 160 8.49 -2.63 -14.95
C THR A 160 8.27 -3.34 -13.63
N GLY A 161 8.23 -4.66 -13.67
CA GLY A 161 8.00 -5.55 -12.51
C GLY A 161 6.62 -6.19 -12.55
N SER A 162 6.28 -6.87 -11.47
CA SER A 162 5.00 -7.58 -11.28
C SER A 162 4.22 -6.98 -10.11
N GLY A 163 3.66 -7.79 -9.23
CA GLY A 163 2.86 -7.38 -8.10
C GLY A 163 3.48 -6.28 -7.25
N HIS A 164 2.66 -5.31 -6.85
CA HIS A 164 3.09 -4.18 -6.05
C HIS A 164 2.00 -3.68 -5.12
N PHE A 165 2.42 -3.09 -4.00
CA PHE A 165 1.55 -2.40 -3.06
C PHE A 165 1.90 -0.93 -2.99
N SER A 166 0.87 -0.07 -2.93
CA SER A 166 1.05 1.37 -2.70
C SER A 166 -0.12 1.96 -1.93
N PRO A 167 0.11 2.87 -0.97
CA PRO A 167 -0.94 3.70 -0.42
C PRO A 167 -1.50 4.63 -1.49
N ILE A 168 -2.80 4.91 -1.39
CA ILE A 168 -3.51 5.87 -2.24
C ILE A 168 -3.53 7.22 -1.52
N GLY A 169 -2.87 8.21 -2.12
CA GLY A 169 -2.74 9.55 -1.55
C GLY A 169 -3.94 10.46 -1.79
N GLY A 170 -4.77 10.18 -2.78
CA GLY A 170 -5.93 11.02 -3.07
C GLY A 170 -6.69 10.57 -4.32
N TYR A 171 -7.85 11.20 -4.53
CA TYR A 171 -8.73 10.91 -5.68
C TYR A 171 -9.38 12.18 -6.22
N TYR A 172 -9.14 12.49 -7.47
CA TYR A 172 -9.80 13.58 -8.18
C TYR A 172 -10.95 13.05 -9.02
N ALA A 173 -12.15 13.02 -8.42
CA ALA A 173 -13.33 12.39 -9.01
C ALA A 173 -13.76 13.03 -10.34
N ALA A 174 -13.57 14.34 -10.54
CA ALA A 174 -13.95 15.04 -11.77
C ALA A 174 -13.19 14.55 -13.02
N ARG A 175 -11.99 13.99 -12.86
CA ARG A 175 -11.17 13.40 -13.93
C ARG A 175 -10.94 11.90 -13.75
N ASP A 176 -11.56 11.28 -12.74
CA ASP A 176 -11.36 9.87 -12.38
C ASP A 176 -9.88 9.49 -12.21
N LEU A 177 -9.09 10.39 -11.60
CA LEU A 177 -7.66 10.20 -11.39
C LEU A 177 -7.35 9.92 -9.91
N VAL A 178 -6.48 8.95 -9.69
CA VAL A 178 -6.02 8.53 -8.37
C VAL A 178 -4.52 8.81 -8.21
N LEU A 179 -4.11 9.35 -7.05
CA LEU A 179 -2.71 9.57 -6.71
C LEU A 179 -2.13 8.34 -6.02
N ILE A 180 -1.18 7.69 -6.66
CA ILE A 180 -0.40 6.59 -6.10
C ILE A 180 0.81 7.15 -5.35
N LEU A 181 0.96 6.81 -4.07
CA LEU A 181 2.17 7.06 -3.28
C LEU A 181 3.08 5.83 -3.36
N ASP A 182 3.81 5.69 -4.45
CA ASP A 182 4.67 4.53 -4.70
C ASP A 182 5.83 4.48 -3.70
N VAL A 183 5.83 3.47 -2.81
CA VAL A 183 6.88 3.30 -1.80
C VAL A 183 8.21 2.82 -2.37
N ALA A 184 8.24 2.25 -3.58
CA ALA A 184 9.46 1.97 -4.34
C ALA A 184 10.00 3.24 -5.03
N ARG A 185 10.24 4.30 -4.24
CA ARG A 185 10.62 5.64 -4.71
C ARG A 185 11.93 5.68 -5.51
N PHE A 186 12.78 4.70 -5.30
CA PHE A 186 13.98 4.48 -6.14
C PHE A 186 13.63 4.08 -7.57
N LYS A 187 12.38 3.61 -7.81
CA LYS A 187 11.91 3.13 -9.11
C LYS A 187 10.96 4.13 -9.79
N TYR A 188 9.89 4.53 -9.12
CA TYR A 188 8.91 5.49 -9.61
C TYR A 188 8.60 6.56 -8.57
N PRO A 189 8.43 7.84 -8.99
CA PRO A 189 7.90 8.88 -8.11
C PRO A 189 6.41 8.67 -7.84
N PRO A 190 5.80 9.39 -6.87
CA PRO A 190 4.36 9.52 -6.80
C PRO A 190 3.78 10.02 -8.12
N HIS A 191 2.64 9.49 -8.52
CA HIS A 191 2.05 9.80 -9.83
C HIS A 191 0.53 9.59 -9.84
N TRP A 192 -0.15 10.35 -10.71
CA TRP A 192 -1.56 10.20 -10.98
C TRP A 192 -1.77 9.19 -12.10
N VAL A 193 -2.83 8.38 -11.97
CA VAL A 193 -3.27 7.41 -12.99
C VAL A 193 -4.79 7.39 -13.05
N PRO A 194 -5.41 6.98 -14.18
CA PRO A 194 -6.84 6.71 -14.23
C PRO A 194 -7.25 5.62 -13.22
N ALA A 195 -8.30 5.87 -12.45
CA ALA A 195 -8.81 4.91 -11.46
C ALA A 195 -9.21 3.57 -12.10
N GLU A 196 -9.77 3.62 -13.31
CA GLU A 196 -10.13 2.42 -14.07
C GLU A 196 -8.89 1.63 -14.53
N GLN A 197 -7.79 2.29 -14.90
CA GLN A 197 -6.56 1.61 -15.27
C GLN A 197 -5.96 0.84 -14.08
N LEU A 198 -5.91 1.48 -12.91
CA LEU A 198 -5.47 0.81 -11.68
C LEU A 198 -6.40 -0.34 -11.30
N TRP A 199 -7.72 -0.16 -11.45
CA TRP A 199 -8.71 -1.21 -11.28
C TRP A 199 -8.44 -2.43 -12.17
N ARG A 200 -8.19 -2.21 -13.48
CA ARG A 200 -7.85 -3.29 -14.41
C ARG A 200 -6.56 -4.01 -13.99
N ALA A 201 -5.55 -3.27 -13.49
CA ALA A 201 -4.30 -3.85 -13.03
C ALA A 201 -4.45 -4.70 -11.76
N MET A 202 -5.51 -4.50 -10.97
CA MET A 202 -5.84 -5.33 -9.82
C MET A 202 -6.43 -6.71 -10.23
N HIS A 203 -6.97 -6.86 -11.44
CA HIS A 203 -7.50 -8.15 -11.93
C HIS A 203 -6.40 -9.16 -12.27
N ALA A 204 -5.15 -8.72 -12.39
CA ALA A 204 -4.03 -9.63 -12.59
C ALA A 204 -3.92 -10.63 -11.43
N THR A 205 -3.86 -11.91 -11.76
CA THR A 205 -3.73 -12.98 -10.79
C THR A 205 -2.41 -12.86 -10.01
N ASP A 206 -2.50 -12.99 -8.70
CA ASP A 206 -1.32 -13.16 -7.85
C ASP A 206 -0.88 -14.62 -7.92
N PRO A 207 0.32 -14.92 -8.45
CA PRO A 207 0.78 -16.29 -8.60
C PRO A 207 0.95 -17.05 -7.27
N ALA A 208 1.12 -16.32 -6.16
CA ALA A 208 1.24 -16.93 -4.84
C ALA A 208 -0.09 -17.47 -4.29
N THR A 209 -1.22 -16.91 -4.73
CA THR A 209 -2.55 -17.25 -4.19
C THR A 209 -3.51 -17.80 -5.25
N GLY A 210 -3.22 -17.61 -6.53
CA GLY A 210 -4.13 -17.93 -7.63
C GLY A 210 -5.36 -17.01 -7.72
N ARG A 211 -5.42 -15.94 -6.92
CA ARG A 211 -6.55 -15.00 -6.85
C ARG A 211 -6.20 -13.65 -7.49
N ALA A 212 -7.22 -12.91 -7.89
CA ALA A 212 -7.02 -11.52 -8.30
C ALA A 212 -6.46 -10.69 -7.14
N ARG A 213 -5.68 -9.66 -7.47
CA ARG A 213 -5.27 -8.62 -6.53
C ARG A 213 -6.47 -7.74 -6.17
N GLY A 214 -6.26 -6.59 -5.57
CA GLY A 214 -7.36 -5.72 -5.16
C GLY A 214 -6.88 -4.57 -4.27
N TRP A 215 -7.64 -4.26 -3.23
CA TRP A 215 -7.23 -3.24 -2.27
C TRP A 215 -7.59 -3.63 -0.83
N ILE A 216 -6.93 -2.98 0.11
CA ILE A 216 -7.21 -3.08 1.54
C ILE A 216 -7.64 -1.70 2.01
N THR A 217 -8.79 -1.61 2.68
CA THR A 217 -9.18 -0.41 3.42
C THR A 217 -8.80 -0.58 4.89
N LEU A 218 -7.99 0.34 5.40
CA LEU A 218 -7.48 0.35 6.77
C LEU A 218 -8.14 1.45 7.58
N ARG A 219 -8.48 1.14 8.84
CA ARG A 219 -8.96 2.09 9.85
C ARG A 219 -8.31 1.78 11.18
N ARG A 220 -8.21 2.79 12.05
CA ARG A 220 -7.84 2.55 13.44
C ARG A 220 -8.97 1.77 14.13
N GLN A 221 -8.63 0.73 14.91
CA GLN A 221 -9.61 0.05 15.75
C GLN A 221 -10.12 1.00 16.82
N ASP A 222 -11.44 1.11 16.96
CA ASP A 222 -12.04 1.84 18.08
C ASP A 222 -11.77 1.10 19.39
N GLN A 223 -11.13 1.76 20.35
CA GLN A 223 -10.77 1.18 21.64
C GLN A 223 -11.98 0.73 22.51
N GLY A 224 -13.20 1.01 22.04
CA GLY A 224 -14.46 0.61 22.71
C GLY A 224 -15.06 -0.71 22.20
N SER A 225 -14.57 -1.29 21.14
CA SER A 225 -15.04 -2.57 20.57
C SER A 225 -14.10 -3.72 20.92
N SER A 226 -13.94 -3.98 22.23
CA SER A 226 -13.28 -5.20 22.73
C SER A 226 -14.16 -6.43 22.49
N ARG A 227 -14.42 -6.77 21.24
CA ARG A 227 -14.76 -8.15 20.87
C ARG A 227 -13.46 -8.90 20.77
N GLY A 228 -13.18 -9.72 21.79
CA GLY A 228 -12.01 -10.57 21.91
C GLY A 228 -11.72 -11.37 20.64
N LEU A 229 -10.96 -10.79 19.74
CA LEU A 229 -10.24 -11.50 18.70
C LEU A 229 -8.95 -12.00 19.34
N ASN A 230 -9.05 -13.24 19.79
CA ASN A 230 -7.99 -14.08 20.30
C ASN A 230 -6.81 -14.03 19.31
N THR A 231 -5.75 -13.29 19.64
CA THR A 231 -4.49 -13.21 18.89
C THR A 231 -3.86 -14.59 18.57
N LYS A 232 -4.41 -15.67 19.13
CA LYS A 232 -4.02 -17.07 18.86
C LYS A 232 -4.58 -17.63 17.54
N PHE A 233 -5.49 -16.94 16.84
CA PHE A 233 -6.12 -17.48 15.61
C PHE A 233 -5.35 -17.18 14.32
N CYS A 234 -4.44 -16.20 14.29
CA CYS A 234 -3.64 -15.91 13.09
C CYS A 234 -2.63 -17.03 12.73
N TRP A 235 -2.20 -17.82 13.70
CA TRP A 235 -1.18 -18.86 13.52
C TRP A 235 -1.68 -20.18 12.86
N ARG A 236 -3.00 -20.45 12.89
CA ARG A 236 -3.53 -21.75 12.40
C ARG A 236 -3.87 -21.81 10.92
N ALA A 237 -4.06 -20.66 10.24
CA ALA A 237 -4.40 -20.64 8.83
C ALA A 237 -3.19 -20.81 7.88
N ALA A 238 -1.98 -20.48 8.35
CA ALA A 238 -0.76 -20.55 7.54
C ALA A 238 -0.12 -21.95 7.47
N SER A 239 -0.50 -22.90 8.36
CA SER A 239 0.15 -24.22 8.47
C SER A 239 -0.45 -25.30 7.56
N HIS A 240 -1.49 -25.01 6.77
CA HIS A 240 -2.15 -25.99 5.91
C HIS A 240 -1.93 -25.78 4.40
N ALA A 241 -1.08 -24.81 4.02
CA ALA A 241 -0.74 -24.57 2.62
C ALA A 241 0.72 -24.93 2.24
N MET A 242 1.41 -25.66 3.12
CA MET A 242 2.75 -26.23 2.82
C MET A 242 2.74 -27.74 3.13
N LEU A 243 2.11 -28.52 2.27
CA LEU A 243 2.41 -29.94 1.99
C LEU A 243 2.07 -30.22 0.52
#